data_89e75778e967ac90c0189498bd438259
#
_entry.id   89e75778e967ac90c0189498bd438259
#
_cell.length_a   1.000
_cell.length_b   1.000
_cell.length_c   1.000
_cell.angle_alpha   90.00
_cell.angle_beta   90.00
_cell.angle_gamma   90.00
#
_symmetry.space_group_name_H-M   'P 1'
#
loop_
_entity.id
_entity.type
_entity.pdbx_description
1 polymer ?
#
loop_
_entity_poly.entity_id
_entity_poly.type
_entity_poly.pdbx_seq_one_letter_code
_entity_poly.pdbx_strand_id
1 'polypeptide(L)' 'MEELYSRLVKGCQSANPHAQKEVFAILGGKIKAICFRYCSDFHIAEDLMQESFVTVFSKIDQFNNLGSFEGWVKRIA' A
#
# COMPACT_ATOMS: atom_id res chain seq x y z
N MET A 1 8.57 -13.47 1.76
CA MET A 1 7.77 -12.23 1.67
C MET A 1 8.63 -10.98 1.64
N GLU A 2 9.66 -10.90 2.49
CA GLU A 2 10.52 -9.72 2.53
C GLU A 2 11.28 -9.48 1.23
N GLU A 3 11.77 -10.54 0.59
CA GLU A 3 12.44 -10.41 -0.70
C GLU A 3 11.50 -9.90 -1.78
N LEU A 4 10.26 -10.39 -1.77
CA LEU A 4 9.23 -9.91 -2.69
C LEU A 4 8.95 -8.43 -2.46
N TYR A 5 8.74 -8.03 -1.21
CA TYR A 5 8.48 -6.63 -0.91
C TYR A 5 9.66 -5.72 -1.22
N SER A 6 10.89 -6.19 -0.97
CA SER A 6 12.08 -5.41 -1.31
C SER A 6 12.14 -5.12 -2.82
N ARG A 7 11.86 -6.13 -3.64
CA ARG A 7 11.81 -5.97 -5.09
C ARG A 7 10.70 -5.01 -5.52
N LEU A 8 9.51 -5.17 -4.92
CA LEU A 8 8.37 -4.33 -5.25
C LEU A 8 8.57 -2.87 -4.82
N VAL A 9 9.17 -2.66 -3.66
CA VAL A 9 9.49 -1.31 -3.18
C VAL A 9 10.44 -0.61 -4.16
N LYS A 10 11.48 -1.30 -4.61
CA LYS A 10 12.41 -0.73 -5.59
C LYS A 10 11.70 -0.38 -6.90
N GLY A 11 10.81 -1.26 -7.37
CA GLY A 11 10.03 -1.00 -8.56
C GLY A 11 9.13 0.22 -8.40
N CYS A 12 8.47 0.36 -7.26
CA CYS A 12 7.62 1.51 -6.99
C CYS A 12 8.43 2.81 -6.89
N GLN A 13 9.63 2.74 -6.29
CA GLN A 13 10.52 3.89 -6.21
C GLN A 13 11.01 4.33 -7.59
N SER A 14 11.04 3.41 -8.55
CA SER A 14 11.35 3.71 -9.95
C SER A 14 10.12 4.05 -10.78
N ALA A 15 8.97 4.23 -10.14
CA ALA A 15 7.68 4.52 -10.78
C ALA A 15 7.26 3.44 -11.79
N ASN A 16 7.62 2.18 -11.54
CA ASN A 16 7.24 1.05 -12.39
C ASN A 16 5.76 0.70 -12.15
N PRO A 17 4.87 0.86 -13.16
CA PRO A 17 3.44 0.59 -12.97
C PRO A 17 3.13 -0.87 -12.67
N HIS A 18 3.95 -1.82 -13.15
CA HIS A 18 3.75 -3.23 -12.83
C HIS A 18 4.00 -3.51 -11.35
N ALA A 19 5.03 -2.90 -10.76
CA ALA A 19 5.31 -3.05 -9.33
C ALA A 19 4.20 -2.43 -8.49
N GLN A 20 3.69 -1.28 -8.88
CA GLN A 20 2.57 -0.63 -8.18
C GLN A 20 1.32 -1.50 -8.24
N LYS A 21 1.02 -2.07 -9.39
CA LYS A 21 -0.13 -2.96 -9.56
C LYS A 21 -0.01 -4.20 -8.68
N GLU A 22 1.19 -4.79 -8.59
CA GLU A 22 1.40 -5.95 -7.72
C GLU A 22 1.21 -5.62 -6.25
N VAL A 23 1.72 -4.48 -5.79
CA VAL A 23 1.53 -4.03 -4.41
C VAL A 23 0.05 -3.85 -4.11
N PHE A 24 -0.67 -3.22 -5.01
CA PHE A 24 -2.11 -3.04 -4.87
C PHE A 24 -2.84 -4.38 -4.80
N ALA A 25 -2.47 -5.34 -5.65
CA ALA A 25 -3.10 -6.67 -5.67
C ALA A 25 -2.85 -7.43 -4.37
N ILE A 26 -1.64 -7.32 -3.81
CA ILE A 26 -1.28 -8.05 -2.60
C ILE A 26 -1.90 -7.41 -1.36
N LEU A 27 -1.86 -6.10 -1.23
CA LEU A 27 -2.24 -5.40 -0.01
C LEU A 27 -3.61 -4.72 -0.05
N GLY A 28 -4.20 -4.57 -1.25
CA GLY A 28 -5.45 -3.82 -1.41
C GLY A 28 -6.58 -4.34 -0.53
N GLY A 29 -6.78 -5.66 -0.49
CA GLY A 29 -7.83 -6.26 0.32
C GLY A 29 -7.63 -6.04 1.81
N LYS A 30 -6.38 -6.12 2.28
CA LYS A 30 -6.05 -5.88 3.70
C LYS A 30 -6.30 -4.43 4.10
N ILE A 31 -5.90 -3.50 3.26
CA ILE A 31 -6.09 -2.08 3.54
C ILE A 31 -7.58 -1.72 3.47
N LYS A 32 -8.30 -2.26 2.49
CA LYS A 32 -9.75 -2.07 2.40
C LYS A 32 -10.47 -2.57 3.65
N ALA A 33 -10.06 -3.73 4.18
CA ALA A 33 -10.65 -4.28 5.40
C ALA A 33 -10.42 -3.35 6.60
N ILE A 34 -9.22 -2.77 6.71
CA ILE A 34 -8.92 -1.80 7.76
C ILE A 34 -9.82 -0.57 7.61
N CYS A 35 -9.94 -0.03 6.41
CA CYS A 35 -10.78 1.13 6.15
C CYS A 35 -12.24 0.84 6.46
N PHE A 36 -12.72 -0.36 6.13
CA PHE A 36 -14.10 -0.77 6.41
C PHE A 36 -14.41 -0.78 7.91
N ARG A 37 -13.45 -1.15 8.74
CA ARG A 37 -13.63 -1.12 10.21
C ARG A 37 -13.92 0.27 10.74
N TYR A 38 -13.41 1.30 10.06
CA TYR A 38 -13.59 2.69 10.51
C TYR A 38 -14.88 3.31 9.96
N CYS A 39 -15.28 2.97 8.74
CA CYS A 39 -16.40 3.66 8.10
C CYS A 39 -17.66 2.81 7.94
N SER A 40 -17.56 1.48 8.05
CA SER A 40 -18.66 0.53 7.92
C SER A 40 -19.48 0.67 6.62
N ASP A 41 -18.83 1.15 5.56
CA ASP A 41 -19.43 1.35 4.25
C ASP A 41 -18.45 0.91 3.18
N PHE A 42 -18.85 -0.04 2.33
CA PHE A 42 -17.95 -0.61 1.32
C PHE A 42 -17.49 0.40 0.29
N HIS A 43 -18.36 1.32 -0.12
CA HIS A 43 -17.98 2.34 -1.11
C HIS A 43 -16.98 3.33 -0.54
N ILE A 44 -17.21 3.77 0.70
CA ILE A 44 -16.28 4.67 1.39
C ILE A 44 -14.96 3.95 1.66
N ALA A 45 -15.01 2.69 2.09
CA ALA A 45 -13.79 1.91 2.32
C ALA A 45 -12.97 1.75 1.05
N GLU A 46 -13.61 1.52 -0.09
CA GLU A 46 -12.95 1.43 -1.39
C GLU A 46 -12.23 2.75 -1.72
N ASP A 47 -12.91 3.88 -1.55
CA ASP A 47 -12.34 5.20 -1.83
C ASP A 47 -11.17 5.50 -0.90
N LEU A 48 -11.31 5.19 0.38
CA LEU A 48 -10.23 5.39 1.36
C LEU A 48 -9.03 4.51 1.04
N MET A 49 -9.26 3.27 0.64
CA MET A 49 -8.21 2.35 0.25
C MET A 49 -7.44 2.89 -0.96
N GLN A 50 -8.14 3.37 -1.98
CA GLN A 50 -7.50 3.94 -3.16
C GLN A 50 -6.69 5.19 -2.81
N GLU A 51 -7.24 6.09 -1.99
CA GLU A 51 -6.51 7.26 -1.51
C GLU A 51 -5.26 6.88 -0.71
N SER A 52 -5.36 5.83 0.11
CA SER A 52 -4.21 5.34 0.88
C SER A 52 -3.08 4.92 -0.05
N PHE A 53 -3.38 4.21 -1.14
CA PHE A 53 -2.36 3.81 -2.09
C PHE A 53 -1.78 4.97 -2.89
N VAL A 54 -2.58 5.98 -3.21
CA VAL A 54 -2.03 7.21 -3.80
C VAL A 54 -0.98 7.81 -2.85
N THR A 55 -1.28 7.88 -1.57
CA THR A 55 -0.35 8.38 -0.56
C THR A 55 0.89 7.49 -0.44
N VAL A 56 0.69 6.17 -0.41
CA VAL A 56 1.80 5.20 -0.35
C VAL A 56 2.77 5.44 -1.50
N PHE A 57 2.26 5.50 -2.73
CA PHE A 57 3.12 5.63 -3.90
C PHE A 57 3.79 7.01 -3.99
N SER A 58 3.13 8.06 -3.50
CA SER A 58 3.74 9.39 -3.46
C SER A 58 4.84 9.50 -2.41
N LYS A 59 4.78 8.68 -1.35
CA LYS A 59 5.75 8.70 -0.25
C LYS A 59 6.71 7.50 -0.26
N ILE A 60 6.69 6.68 -1.30
CA ILE A 60 7.45 5.44 -1.33
C ILE A 60 8.95 5.69 -1.19
N ASP A 61 9.46 6.83 -1.65
CA ASP A 61 10.87 7.19 -1.52
C ASP A 61 11.28 7.41 -0.06
N GLN A 62 10.32 7.66 0.83
CA GLN A 62 10.59 7.86 2.25
C GLN A 62 10.72 6.54 3.00
N PHE A 63 10.28 5.44 2.40
CA PHE A 63 10.44 4.12 3.01
C PHE A 63 11.90 3.67 2.85
N ASN A 64 12.59 3.52 3.95
CA ASN A 64 14.03 3.24 3.95
C ASN A 64 14.36 1.79 4.31
N ASN A 65 13.41 0.88 4.17
CA ASN A 65 13.56 -0.55 4.49
C ASN A 65 13.85 -0.84 5.97
N LEU A 66 13.56 0.10 6.86
CA LEU A 66 13.62 -0.13 8.29
C LEU A 66 12.25 -0.59 8.75
N GLY A 67 12.14 -1.88 9.05
CA GLY A 67 10.90 -2.48 9.47
C GLY A 67 10.06 -3.01 8.32
N SER A 68 8.82 -3.38 8.62
CA SER A 68 7.93 -4.04 7.68
C SER A 68 7.30 -3.05 6.71
N PHE A 69 7.41 -3.35 5.41
CA PHE A 69 6.72 -2.58 4.38
C PHE A 69 5.20 -2.63 4.58
N GLU A 70 4.65 -3.80 4.86
CA GLU A 70 3.21 -3.93 5.12
C GLU A 70 2.79 -3.07 6.32
N GLY A 71 3.57 -3.06 7.39
CA GLY A 71 3.30 -2.23 8.56
C GLY A 71 3.36 -0.74 8.23
N TRP A 72 4.31 -0.34 7.38
CA TRP A 72 4.42 1.05 6.93
C TRP A 72 3.19 1.48 6.13
N VAL A 73 2.73 0.63 5.21
CA VAL A 73 1.52 0.88 4.42
C VAL A 73 0.30 1.00 5.33
N LYS A 74 0.17 0.11 6.30
CA LYS A 74 -0.96 0.13 7.24
C LYS A 74 -0.99 1.42 8.07
N ARG A 75 0.16 1.96 8.41
CA ARG A 75 0.22 3.22 9.17
C ARG A 75 -0.20 4.42 8.34
N ILE A 76 0.02 4.39 7.04
CA ILE A 76 -0.46 5.44 6.14
C ILE A 76 -1.98 5.36 6.00
N ALA A 77 -2.50 4.15 5.96
CA ALA A 77 -3.95 3.95 5.94
C ALA A 77 -4.56 4.26 7.31
#